data_000667c0c21fb50caafd41e97fb3ebac
#
_entry.id   000667c0c21fb50caafd41e97fb3ebac
#
_cell.length_a   1.000
_cell.length_b   1.000
_cell.length_c   1.000
_cell.angle_alpha   90.00
_cell.angle_beta   90.00
_cell.angle_gamma   90.00
#
_symmetry.space_group_name_H-M   'P 1'
#
loop_
_entity.id
_entity.type
_entity.pdbx_description
1 polymer ?
#
loop_
_entity_poly.entity_id
_entity_poly.type
_entity_poly.pdbx_seq_one_letter_code
_entity_poly.pdbx_strand_id
1 'polypeptide(L)'
;MRTSIHAQTIYVFAFLLGFCSIVYELLLGQSLSAFLGNTVLRFSVTIGLYMLSMGIGALLAEGRWLEHAAATLLKVEILLTVVGGFSVIFLLIMNSVGIPDTLFSVLAHLLIVLIGVLTGLEIPLLIELRGHEVEGCERTVLGVDYLGAFCGTIAFAFVFYPRFGLIPTTFFVGLLNAFVGVCLYTQRFKVHEAGRRNYAALVGVQAFFFVVLAVLVQTANRVNELFLRYSLAS
;
A
#
# COMPACT_ATOMS: atom_id res chain seq x y z
N MET A 1 17.88 26.11 2.30
CA MET A 1 18.38 24.86 1.65
C MET A 1 17.84 23.57 2.30
N ARG A 2 17.75 23.42 3.63
CA ARG A 2 17.11 22.24 4.28
C ARG A 2 15.59 22.10 3.99
N THR A 3 14.86 23.17 3.87
CA THR A 3 13.41 23.17 3.59
C THR A 3 13.05 22.65 2.19
N SER A 4 13.92 22.83 1.18
CA SER A 4 13.65 22.34 -0.19
C SER A 4 13.82 20.83 -0.32
N ILE A 5 14.77 20.22 0.38
CA ILE A 5 15.01 18.76 0.34
C ILE A 5 13.83 18.02 0.98
N HIS A 6 13.31 18.53 2.11
CA HIS A 6 12.13 17.93 2.75
C HIS A 6 10.85 18.05 1.90
N ALA A 7 10.78 19.10 1.08
CA ALA A 7 9.67 19.30 0.15
C ALA A 7 9.64 18.26 -0.97
N GLN A 8 10.79 18.00 -1.58
CA GLN A 8 10.93 17.01 -2.66
C GLN A 8 10.65 15.59 -2.18
N THR A 9 11.01 15.27 -0.93
CA THR A 9 10.75 13.95 -0.33
C THR A 9 9.24 13.65 -0.24
N ILE A 10 8.39 14.65 0.05
CA ILE A 10 6.94 14.45 0.11
C ILE A 10 6.36 14.07 -1.26
N TYR A 11 6.85 14.69 -2.34
CA TYR A 11 6.41 14.33 -3.69
C TYR A 11 6.86 12.92 -4.09
N VAL A 12 8.06 12.49 -3.67
CA VAL A 12 8.50 11.10 -3.87
C VAL A 12 7.59 10.13 -3.09
N PHE A 13 7.19 10.47 -1.87
CA PHE A 13 6.24 9.66 -1.11
C PHE A 13 4.88 9.61 -1.82
N ALA A 14 4.32 10.74 -2.27
CA ALA A 14 3.07 10.75 -3.02
C ALA A 14 3.13 9.83 -4.24
N PHE A 15 4.21 9.89 -5.02
CA PHE A 15 4.40 8.99 -6.16
C PHE A 15 4.40 7.52 -5.76
N LEU A 16 5.18 7.15 -4.73
CA LEU A 16 5.30 5.76 -4.29
C LEU A 16 4.00 5.24 -3.68
N LEU A 17 3.30 6.05 -2.90
CA LEU A 17 2.03 5.67 -2.27
C LEU A 17 0.91 5.53 -3.31
N GLY A 18 0.80 6.44 -4.26
CA GLY A 18 -0.13 6.29 -5.39
C GLY A 18 0.18 5.03 -6.22
N PHE A 19 1.47 4.74 -6.45
CA PHE A 19 1.88 3.49 -7.09
C PHE A 19 1.43 2.25 -6.29
N CYS A 20 1.65 2.23 -4.98
CA CYS A 20 1.26 1.10 -4.12
C CYS A 20 -0.26 0.95 -4.05
N SER A 21 -1.00 2.04 -3.90
CA SER A 21 -2.45 2.08 -3.81
C SER A 21 -3.12 1.39 -4.99
N ILE A 22 -2.78 1.77 -6.22
CA ILE A 22 -3.36 1.16 -7.42
C ILE A 22 -2.96 -0.31 -7.57
N VAL A 23 -1.72 -0.67 -7.20
CA VAL A 23 -1.29 -2.07 -7.30
C VAL A 23 -2.03 -2.94 -6.28
N TYR A 24 -2.33 -2.46 -5.07
CA TYR A 24 -3.21 -3.17 -4.13
C TYR A 24 -4.61 -3.37 -4.70
N GLU A 25 -5.19 -2.34 -5.29
CA GLU A 25 -6.52 -2.43 -5.93
C GLU A 25 -6.54 -3.52 -7.01
N LEU A 26 -5.56 -3.52 -7.90
CA LEU A 26 -5.44 -4.49 -8.99
C LEU A 26 -5.15 -5.91 -8.47
N LEU A 27 -4.31 -6.07 -7.45
CA LEU A 27 -4.03 -7.34 -6.79
C LEU A 27 -5.28 -7.95 -6.18
N LEU A 28 -6.08 -7.15 -5.47
CA LEU A 28 -7.33 -7.60 -4.84
C LEU A 28 -8.36 -7.99 -5.91
N GLY A 29 -8.56 -7.16 -6.95
CA GLY A 29 -9.44 -7.46 -8.06
C GLY A 29 -9.06 -8.75 -8.80
N GLN A 30 -7.78 -8.93 -9.09
CA GLN A 30 -7.25 -10.13 -9.74
C GLN A 30 -7.39 -11.37 -8.84
N SER A 31 -7.13 -11.23 -7.52
CA SER A 31 -7.29 -12.34 -6.58
C SER A 31 -8.75 -12.78 -6.46
N LEU A 32 -9.69 -11.85 -6.33
CA LEU A 32 -11.11 -12.18 -6.28
C LEU A 32 -11.59 -12.82 -7.58
N SER A 33 -11.11 -12.33 -8.72
CA SER A 33 -11.40 -12.94 -10.03
C SER A 33 -10.87 -14.38 -10.12
N ALA A 34 -9.67 -14.63 -9.61
CA ALA A 34 -9.06 -15.96 -9.63
C ALA A 34 -9.80 -16.97 -8.72
N PHE A 35 -10.26 -16.54 -7.53
CA PHE A 35 -10.88 -17.44 -6.56
C PHE A 35 -12.40 -17.60 -6.75
N LEU A 36 -13.11 -16.53 -7.14
CA LEU A 36 -14.58 -16.52 -7.25
C LEU A 36 -15.10 -16.52 -8.70
N GLY A 37 -14.20 -16.44 -9.68
CA GLY A 37 -14.58 -16.33 -11.10
C GLY A 37 -15.23 -14.98 -11.46
N ASN A 38 -15.85 -14.89 -12.66
CA ASN A 38 -16.52 -13.71 -13.18
C ASN A 38 -15.68 -12.42 -13.10
N THR A 39 -14.62 -12.37 -13.90
CA THR A 39 -13.61 -11.30 -13.88
C THR A 39 -14.21 -9.89 -13.97
N VAL A 40 -15.15 -9.65 -14.89
CA VAL A 40 -15.74 -8.32 -15.07
C VAL A 40 -16.46 -7.85 -13.83
N LEU A 41 -17.32 -8.71 -13.24
CA LEU A 41 -18.06 -8.38 -12.03
C LEU A 41 -17.09 -8.11 -10.85
N ARG A 42 -16.09 -8.98 -10.67
CA ARG A 42 -15.17 -8.87 -9.53
C ARG A 42 -14.31 -7.62 -9.62
N PHE A 43 -13.74 -7.32 -10.79
CA PHE A 43 -12.99 -6.07 -10.98
C PHE A 43 -13.88 -4.84 -10.79
N SER A 44 -15.08 -4.80 -11.39
CA SER A 44 -15.96 -3.64 -11.27
C SER A 44 -16.37 -3.36 -9.82
N VAL A 45 -16.73 -4.42 -9.05
CA VAL A 45 -17.07 -4.27 -7.64
C VAL A 45 -15.85 -3.86 -6.81
N THR A 46 -14.70 -4.49 -7.04
CA THR A 46 -13.45 -4.15 -6.33
C THR A 46 -13.06 -2.70 -6.54
N ILE A 47 -13.01 -2.24 -7.79
CA ILE A 47 -12.67 -0.84 -8.14
C ILE A 47 -13.65 0.13 -7.47
N GLY A 48 -14.96 -0.09 -7.63
CA GLY A 48 -15.98 0.79 -7.05
C GLY A 48 -15.92 0.85 -5.53
N LEU A 49 -15.76 -0.30 -4.88
CA LEU A 49 -15.68 -0.38 -3.42
C LEU A 49 -14.37 0.22 -2.88
N TYR A 50 -13.25 -0.02 -3.57
CA TYR A 50 -11.96 0.54 -3.21
C TYR A 50 -11.97 2.07 -3.30
N MET A 51 -12.44 2.63 -4.43
CA MET A 51 -12.57 4.08 -4.62
C MET A 51 -13.51 4.73 -3.59
N LEU A 52 -14.66 4.10 -3.29
CA LEU A 52 -15.56 4.56 -2.23
C LEU A 52 -14.83 4.60 -0.88
N SER A 53 -14.12 3.54 -0.57
CA SER A 53 -13.36 3.40 0.69
C SER A 53 -12.24 4.43 0.81
N MET A 54 -11.51 4.70 -0.29
CA MET A 54 -10.53 5.79 -0.35
C MET A 54 -11.17 7.17 -0.09
N GLY A 55 -12.34 7.43 -0.68
CA GLY A 55 -13.10 8.65 -0.42
C GLY A 55 -13.47 8.80 1.06
N ILE A 56 -13.94 7.71 1.69
CA ILE A 56 -14.22 7.68 3.12
C ILE A 56 -12.94 7.93 3.93
N GLY A 57 -11.83 7.28 3.60
CA GLY A 57 -10.53 7.51 4.25
C GLY A 57 -10.08 8.96 4.18
N ALA A 58 -10.19 9.59 3.01
CA ALA A 58 -9.86 11.01 2.82
C ALA A 58 -10.74 11.94 3.68
N LEU A 59 -12.03 11.63 3.80
CA LEU A 59 -12.97 12.41 4.63
C LEU A 59 -12.74 12.21 6.14
N LEU A 60 -12.22 11.07 6.56
CA LEU A 60 -11.87 10.80 7.96
C LEU A 60 -10.58 11.52 8.40
N ALA A 61 -9.79 11.99 7.47
CA ALA A 61 -8.52 12.70 7.76
C ALA A 61 -8.78 14.12 8.26
N GLU A 62 -9.21 14.26 9.52
CA GLU A 62 -9.49 15.57 10.15
C GLU A 62 -8.98 15.63 11.60
N GLY A 63 -8.97 16.81 12.19
CA GLY A 63 -8.66 17.06 13.60
C GLY A 63 -7.31 16.44 14.02
N ARG A 64 -7.34 15.57 15.04
CA ARG A 64 -6.13 14.97 15.63
C ARG A 64 -5.28 14.16 14.63
N TRP A 65 -5.88 13.66 13.56
CA TRP A 65 -5.17 12.89 12.55
C TRP A 65 -4.20 13.79 11.77
N LEU A 66 -4.65 14.99 11.42
CA LEU A 66 -3.83 16.00 10.76
C LEU A 66 -2.86 16.69 11.73
N GLU A 67 -3.27 17.00 12.97
CA GLU A 67 -2.37 17.56 13.99
C GLU A 67 -1.09 16.70 14.21
N HIS A 68 -1.21 15.42 14.04
CA HIS A 68 -0.10 14.45 14.20
C HIS A 68 0.20 13.73 12.88
N ALA A 69 0.13 14.41 11.75
CA ALA A 69 0.20 13.83 10.41
C ALA A 69 1.38 12.86 10.21
N ALA A 70 2.58 13.20 10.68
CA ALA A 70 3.75 12.32 10.55
C ALA A 70 3.58 10.99 11.29
N ALA A 71 3.06 11.01 12.50
CA ALA A 71 2.86 9.81 13.31
C ALA A 71 1.65 8.99 12.81
N THR A 72 0.61 9.68 12.33
CA THR A 72 -0.58 9.06 11.76
C THR A 72 -0.23 8.37 10.44
N LEU A 73 0.47 9.05 9.54
CA LEU A 73 0.91 8.46 8.27
C LEU A 73 1.79 7.22 8.52
N LEU A 74 2.74 7.29 9.45
CA LEU A 74 3.57 6.14 9.79
C LEU A 74 2.76 4.94 10.29
N LYS A 75 1.70 5.16 11.08
CA LYS A 75 0.80 4.09 11.53
C LYS A 75 0.00 3.52 10.36
N VAL A 76 -0.47 4.36 9.45
CA VAL A 76 -1.16 3.93 8.22
C VAL A 76 -0.23 3.07 7.38
N GLU A 77 1.04 3.48 7.19
CA GLU A 77 2.04 2.70 6.45
C GLU A 77 2.34 1.34 7.11
N ILE A 78 2.41 1.27 8.44
CA ILE A 78 2.57 0.00 9.16
C ILE A 78 1.37 -0.92 8.91
N LEU A 79 0.15 -0.40 9.00
CA LEU A 79 -1.05 -1.18 8.74
C LEU A 79 -1.13 -1.65 7.29
N LEU A 80 -0.83 -0.78 6.32
CA LEU A 80 -0.79 -1.14 4.90
C LEU A 80 0.32 -2.16 4.60
N THR A 81 1.48 -2.02 5.22
CA THR A 81 2.56 -3.00 5.10
C THR A 81 2.11 -4.40 5.55
N VAL A 82 1.39 -4.48 6.67
CA VAL A 82 0.91 -5.76 7.22
C VAL A 82 -0.33 -6.24 6.46
N VAL A 83 -1.39 -5.44 6.42
CA VAL A 83 -2.68 -5.86 5.85
C VAL A 83 -2.58 -5.98 4.33
N GLY A 84 -2.01 -4.98 3.67
CA GLY A 84 -1.83 -4.97 2.21
C GLY A 84 -0.78 -5.97 1.75
N GLY A 85 0.42 -5.96 2.39
CA GLY A 85 1.53 -6.84 2.03
C GLY A 85 1.25 -8.33 2.22
N PHE A 86 0.31 -8.72 3.07
CA PHE A 86 -0.10 -10.10 3.29
C PHE A 86 -1.52 -10.41 2.78
N SER A 87 -2.18 -9.46 2.10
CA SER A 87 -3.58 -9.57 1.65
C SER A 87 -3.83 -10.79 0.77
N VAL A 88 -2.99 -11.03 -0.23
CA VAL A 88 -3.15 -12.17 -1.16
C VAL A 88 -2.92 -13.51 -0.46
N ILE A 89 -1.95 -13.59 0.45
CA ILE A 89 -1.73 -14.82 1.24
C ILE A 89 -2.92 -15.08 2.15
N PHE A 90 -3.46 -14.05 2.79
CA PHE A 90 -4.66 -14.18 3.61
C PHE A 90 -5.83 -14.75 2.79
N LEU A 91 -6.09 -14.21 1.59
CA LEU A 91 -7.13 -14.72 0.69
C LEU A 91 -6.84 -16.18 0.24
N LEU A 92 -5.58 -16.49 -0.05
CA LEU A 92 -5.19 -17.85 -0.44
C LEU A 92 -5.42 -18.86 0.69
N ILE A 93 -5.03 -18.52 1.92
CA ILE A 93 -5.26 -19.38 3.09
C ILE A 93 -6.77 -19.62 3.29
N MET A 94 -7.57 -18.55 3.24
CA MET A 94 -9.01 -18.65 3.37
C MET A 94 -9.63 -19.57 2.31
N ASN A 95 -9.20 -19.44 1.06
CA ASN A 95 -9.62 -20.32 -0.03
C ASN A 95 -9.19 -21.78 0.21
N SER A 96 -7.97 -21.99 0.72
CA SER A 96 -7.42 -23.34 0.96
C SER A 96 -8.09 -24.07 2.11
N VAL A 97 -8.58 -23.34 3.12
CA VAL A 97 -9.33 -23.91 4.25
C VAL A 97 -10.75 -24.33 3.83
N GLY A 98 -11.21 -23.90 2.64
CA GLY A 98 -12.53 -24.30 2.10
C GLY A 98 -13.70 -23.62 2.83
N ILE A 99 -13.54 -22.36 3.23
CA ILE A 99 -14.66 -21.59 3.80
C ILE A 99 -15.75 -21.38 2.74
N PRO A 100 -17.02 -21.27 3.12
CA PRO A 100 -18.11 -21.01 2.18
C PRO A 100 -17.86 -19.76 1.34
N ASP A 101 -18.16 -19.80 0.03
CA ASP A 101 -17.93 -18.69 -0.92
C ASP A 101 -18.53 -17.37 -0.47
N THR A 102 -19.70 -17.43 0.19
CA THR A 102 -20.35 -16.23 0.73
C THR A 102 -19.49 -15.58 1.82
N LEU A 103 -18.98 -16.36 2.77
CA LEU A 103 -18.13 -15.86 3.85
C LEU A 103 -16.79 -15.36 3.30
N PHE A 104 -16.18 -16.11 2.38
CA PHE A 104 -14.98 -15.69 1.66
C PHE A 104 -15.20 -14.33 0.98
N SER A 105 -16.30 -14.19 0.23
CA SER A 105 -16.65 -12.94 -0.46
C SER A 105 -16.78 -11.77 0.53
N VAL A 106 -17.51 -11.95 1.63
CA VAL A 106 -17.67 -10.89 2.65
C VAL A 106 -16.34 -10.46 3.23
N LEU A 107 -15.49 -11.41 3.66
CA LEU A 107 -14.18 -11.10 4.27
C LEU A 107 -13.23 -10.45 3.26
N ALA A 108 -13.26 -10.88 2.00
CA ALA A 108 -12.46 -10.27 0.94
C ALA A 108 -12.90 -8.82 0.66
N HIS A 109 -14.22 -8.53 0.64
CA HIS A 109 -14.69 -7.16 0.46
C HIS A 109 -14.40 -6.28 1.68
N LEU A 110 -14.46 -6.83 2.90
CA LEU A 110 -14.01 -6.09 4.10
C LEU A 110 -12.51 -5.75 4.04
N LEU A 111 -11.69 -6.65 3.51
CA LEU A 111 -10.26 -6.39 3.29
C LEU A 111 -10.04 -5.26 2.27
N ILE A 112 -10.82 -5.23 1.16
CA ILE A 112 -10.80 -4.13 0.18
C ILE A 112 -11.14 -2.81 0.85
N VAL A 113 -12.22 -2.77 1.65
CA VAL A 113 -12.65 -1.57 2.36
C VAL A 113 -11.55 -1.09 3.32
N LEU A 114 -10.95 -2.00 4.09
CA LEU A 114 -9.90 -1.65 5.04
C LEU A 114 -8.68 -1.04 4.34
N ILE A 115 -8.18 -1.69 3.28
CA ILE A 115 -7.03 -1.18 2.53
C ILE A 115 -7.39 0.15 1.85
N GLY A 116 -8.57 0.25 1.22
CA GLY A 116 -9.03 1.48 0.58
C GLY A 116 -9.16 2.67 1.56
N VAL A 117 -9.68 2.45 2.77
CA VAL A 117 -9.74 3.52 3.79
C VAL A 117 -8.34 3.95 4.22
N LEU A 118 -7.42 3.01 4.42
CA LEU A 118 -6.04 3.32 4.80
C LEU A 118 -5.32 4.12 3.71
N THR A 119 -5.42 3.72 2.45
CA THR A 119 -4.82 4.46 1.33
C THR A 119 -5.47 5.83 1.13
N GLY A 120 -6.77 5.96 1.39
CA GLY A 120 -7.47 7.23 1.35
C GLY A 120 -6.99 8.27 2.37
N LEU A 121 -6.42 7.83 3.50
CA LEU A 121 -5.82 8.72 4.50
C LEU A 121 -4.48 9.34 4.05
N GLU A 122 -3.76 8.72 3.11
CA GLU A 122 -2.39 9.07 2.75
C GLU A 122 -2.28 10.49 2.16
N ILE A 123 -3.15 10.83 1.20
CA ILE A 123 -3.09 12.12 0.49
C ILE A 123 -3.31 13.32 1.41
N PRO A 124 -4.38 13.37 2.23
CA PRO A 124 -4.56 14.48 3.20
C PRO A 124 -3.39 14.60 4.17
N LEU A 125 -2.85 13.48 4.65
CA LEU A 125 -1.70 13.47 5.57
C LEU A 125 -0.41 13.97 4.89
N LEU A 126 -0.19 13.65 3.62
CA LEU A 126 0.95 14.16 2.85
C LEU A 126 0.84 15.66 2.58
N ILE A 127 -0.37 16.16 2.26
CA ILE A 127 -0.63 17.59 2.08
C ILE A 127 -0.33 18.34 3.37
N GLU A 128 -0.82 17.84 4.52
CA GLU A 128 -0.54 18.43 5.83
C GLU A 128 0.98 18.42 6.14
N LEU A 129 1.66 17.32 5.86
CA LEU A 129 3.12 17.22 6.02
C LEU A 129 3.88 18.18 5.11
N ARG A 130 3.35 18.49 3.94
CA ARG A 130 3.98 19.47 3.04
C ARG A 130 3.80 20.89 3.57
N GLY A 131 2.68 21.18 4.21
CA GLY A 131 2.28 22.48 4.75
C GLY A 131 1.49 23.30 3.73
N HIS A 132 0.37 23.85 4.18
CA HIS A 132 -0.57 24.64 3.37
C HIS A 132 -0.02 26.00 2.90
N GLU A 133 1.10 26.47 3.47
CA GLU A 133 1.72 27.75 3.13
C GLU A 133 2.28 27.81 1.69
N VAL A 134 2.41 26.66 1.02
CA VAL A 134 2.92 26.58 -0.35
C VAL A 134 1.75 26.54 -1.32
N GLU A 135 1.56 27.62 -2.03
CA GLU A 135 0.51 27.76 -3.04
C GLU A 135 0.59 26.63 -4.09
N GLY A 136 -0.53 25.96 -4.32
CA GLY A 136 -0.60 24.83 -5.28
C GLY A 136 -0.03 23.50 -4.79
N CYS A 137 0.33 23.37 -3.50
CA CYS A 137 0.83 22.14 -2.90
C CYS A 137 -0.12 20.96 -3.13
N GLU A 138 -1.41 21.14 -2.86
CA GLU A 138 -2.44 20.11 -2.99
C GLU A 138 -2.51 19.56 -4.42
N ARG A 139 -2.53 20.45 -5.42
CA ARG A 139 -2.54 20.08 -6.83
C ARG A 139 -1.32 19.28 -7.23
N THR A 140 -0.14 19.64 -6.70
CA THR A 140 1.10 18.97 -7.04
C THR A 140 1.18 17.59 -6.38
N VAL A 141 0.81 17.47 -5.09
CA VAL A 141 0.76 16.17 -4.39
C VAL A 141 -0.19 15.23 -5.10
N LEU A 142 -1.41 15.68 -5.39
CA LEU A 142 -2.42 14.88 -6.08
C LEU A 142 -2.01 14.50 -7.50
N GLY A 143 -1.42 15.42 -8.27
CA GLY A 143 -0.92 15.14 -9.61
C GLY A 143 0.21 14.12 -9.64
N VAL A 144 1.11 14.18 -8.67
CA VAL A 144 2.22 13.23 -8.53
C VAL A 144 1.71 11.86 -8.07
N ASP A 145 0.72 11.81 -7.18
CA ASP A 145 0.03 10.59 -6.78
C ASP A 145 -0.61 9.88 -7.98
N TYR A 146 -1.39 10.57 -8.79
CA TYR A 146 -1.97 10.02 -10.01
C TYR A 146 -0.91 9.54 -11.02
N LEU A 147 0.23 10.23 -11.11
CA LEU A 147 1.34 9.77 -11.94
C LEU A 147 1.92 8.45 -11.38
N GLY A 148 2.05 8.34 -10.07
CA GLY A 148 2.42 7.10 -9.39
C GLY A 148 1.44 5.96 -9.69
N ALA A 149 0.13 6.23 -9.56
CA ALA A 149 -0.91 5.26 -9.87
C ALA A 149 -0.88 4.81 -11.34
N PHE A 150 -0.68 5.72 -12.28
CA PHE A 150 -0.52 5.39 -13.69
C PHE A 150 0.68 4.46 -13.92
N CYS A 151 1.84 4.80 -13.36
CA CYS A 151 3.04 3.96 -13.46
C CYS A 151 2.83 2.59 -12.79
N GLY A 152 2.14 2.54 -11.66
CA GLY A 152 1.78 1.31 -10.95
C GLY A 152 0.89 0.39 -11.79
N THR A 153 -0.10 0.95 -12.47
CA THR A 153 -0.99 0.21 -13.38
C THR A 153 -0.20 -0.44 -14.52
N ILE A 154 0.69 0.32 -15.16
CA ILE A 154 1.54 -0.20 -16.25
C ILE A 154 2.49 -1.28 -15.71
N ALA A 155 3.16 -1.00 -14.59
CA ALA A 155 4.08 -1.95 -13.98
C ALA A 155 3.36 -3.25 -13.57
N PHE A 156 2.16 -3.17 -13.00
CA PHE A 156 1.36 -4.33 -12.67
C PHE A 156 1.00 -5.16 -13.89
N ALA A 157 0.44 -4.53 -14.92
CA ALA A 157 -0.09 -5.22 -16.08
C ALA A 157 1.01 -5.87 -16.95
N PHE A 158 2.16 -5.20 -17.11
CA PHE A 158 3.21 -5.64 -18.04
C PHE A 158 4.41 -6.30 -17.39
N VAL A 159 4.62 -6.11 -16.10
CA VAL A 159 5.82 -6.59 -15.41
C VAL A 159 5.47 -7.50 -14.24
N PHE A 160 4.75 -6.99 -13.24
CA PHE A 160 4.59 -7.70 -11.98
C PHE A 160 3.71 -8.94 -12.12
N TYR A 161 2.51 -8.77 -12.62
CA TYR A 161 1.57 -9.88 -12.74
C TYR A 161 2.07 -10.97 -13.73
N PRO A 162 2.55 -10.64 -14.95
CA PRO A 162 3.00 -11.66 -15.91
C PRO A 162 4.29 -12.38 -15.50
N ARG A 163 5.21 -11.69 -14.79
CA ARG A 163 6.53 -12.26 -14.46
C ARG A 163 6.61 -12.88 -13.08
N PHE A 164 5.96 -12.26 -12.10
CA PHE A 164 6.07 -12.65 -10.70
C PHE A 164 4.79 -13.27 -10.15
N GLY A 165 3.63 -12.96 -10.73
CA GLY A 165 2.32 -13.38 -10.22
C GLY A 165 1.88 -12.57 -8.99
N LEU A 166 0.83 -13.04 -8.30
CA LEU A 166 0.16 -12.28 -7.24
C LEU A 166 0.99 -12.21 -5.95
N ILE A 167 1.52 -13.32 -5.47
CA ILE A 167 2.17 -13.42 -4.15
C ILE A 167 3.46 -12.59 -4.09
N PRO A 168 4.46 -12.76 -4.99
CA PRO A 168 5.67 -11.94 -4.94
C PRO A 168 5.37 -10.45 -5.15
N THR A 169 4.37 -10.12 -5.99
CA THR A 169 3.96 -8.73 -6.23
C THR A 169 3.38 -8.09 -4.97
N THR A 170 2.55 -8.82 -4.22
CA THR A 170 2.00 -8.33 -2.95
C THR A 170 3.10 -8.02 -1.94
N PHE A 171 4.07 -8.91 -1.79
CA PHE A 171 5.22 -8.66 -0.92
C PHE A 171 6.07 -7.49 -1.37
N PHE A 172 6.27 -7.32 -2.69
CA PHE A 172 7.03 -6.20 -3.23
C PHE A 172 6.34 -4.87 -2.94
N VAL A 173 5.03 -4.78 -3.11
CA VAL A 173 4.27 -3.56 -2.80
C VAL A 173 4.28 -3.26 -1.31
N GLY A 174 4.09 -4.28 -0.47
CA GLY A 174 4.26 -4.15 0.98
C GLY A 174 5.67 -3.67 1.38
N LEU A 175 6.70 -4.14 0.67
CA LEU A 175 8.08 -3.68 0.86
C LEU A 175 8.26 -2.20 0.49
N LEU A 176 7.62 -1.73 -0.58
CA LEU A 176 7.64 -0.31 -0.95
C LEU A 176 6.95 0.56 0.11
N ASN A 177 5.78 0.15 0.62
CA ASN A 177 5.13 0.83 1.73
C ASN A 177 6.03 0.84 2.98
N ALA A 178 6.64 -0.30 3.31
CA ALA A 178 7.59 -0.37 4.41
C ALA A 178 8.78 0.57 4.23
N PHE A 179 9.29 0.69 3.01
CA PHE A 179 10.36 1.63 2.66
C PHE A 179 9.94 3.09 2.90
N VAL A 180 8.76 3.50 2.42
CA VAL A 180 8.21 4.84 2.66
C VAL A 180 8.09 5.09 4.16
N GLY A 181 7.52 4.14 4.91
CA GLY A 181 7.38 4.25 6.37
C GLY A 181 8.72 4.40 7.10
N VAL A 182 9.77 3.69 6.69
CA VAL A 182 11.13 3.89 7.23
C VAL A 182 11.67 5.29 6.85
N CYS A 183 11.48 5.72 5.62
CA CYS A 183 11.91 7.04 5.15
C CYS A 183 11.17 8.19 5.84
N LEU A 184 9.97 7.97 6.39
CA LEU A 184 9.25 8.94 7.23
C LEU A 184 10.04 9.33 8.49
N TYR A 185 11.06 8.57 8.90
CA TYR A 185 11.99 9.00 9.95
C TYR A 185 12.62 10.36 9.67
N THR A 186 12.77 10.75 8.41
CA THR A 186 13.25 12.07 8.00
C THR A 186 12.34 13.21 8.47
N GLN A 187 11.05 12.92 8.71
CA GLN A 187 10.03 13.85 9.18
C GLN A 187 9.94 13.96 10.72
N ARG A 188 10.81 13.27 11.46
CA ARG A 188 10.82 13.25 12.93
C ARG A 188 10.84 14.63 13.61
N PHE A 189 11.33 15.64 12.90
CA PHE A 189 11.40 17.01 13.41
C PHE A 189 10.01 17.68 13.48
N LYS A 190 9.02 17.16 12.76
CA LYS A 190 7.61 17.60 12.80
C LYS A 190 6.84 16.94 13.96
N VAL A 191 7.46 16.00 14.67
CA VAL A 191 6.86 15.33 15.82
C VAL A 191 7.27 16.06 17.10
N HIS A 192 6.31 16.35 17.97
CA HIS A 192 6.55 16.92 19.28
C HIS A 192 7.58 16.10 20.08
N GLU A 193 8.43 16.76 20.87
CA GLU A 193 9.53 16.09 21.60
C GLU A 193 9.05 14.93 22.47
N ALA A 194 7.92 15.10 23.16
CA ALA A 194 7.31 14.03 23.97
C ALA A 194 6.91 12.78 23.16
N GLY A 195 6.61 12.93 21.88
CA GLY A 195 6.22 11.84 20.98
C GLY A 195 7.37 11.19 20.22
N ARG A 196 8.56 11.79 20.20
CA ARG A 196 9.69 11.33 19.36
C ARG A 196 10.17 9.92 19.69
N ARG A 197 10.13 9.51 20.96
CA ARG A 197 10.50 8.15 21.37
C ARG A 197 9.53 7.11 20.80
N ASN A 198 8.23 7.36 20.89
CA ASN A 198 7.21 6.49 20.35
C ASN A 198 7.27 6.45 18.82
N TYR A 199 7.53 7.58 18.19
CA TYR A 199 7.72 7.67 16.74
C TYR A 199 8.92 6.85 16.27
N ALA A 200 10.06 6.93 16.97
CA ALA A 200 11.24 6.13 16.65
C ALA A 200 10.99 4.62 16.85
N ALA A 201 10.20 4.23 17.85
CA ALA A 201 9.80 2.84 18.03
C ALA A 201 8.91 2.33 16.87
N LEU A 202 7.97 3.14 16.39
CA LEU A 202 7.14 2.81 15.23
C LEU A 202 7.99 2.65 13.96
N VAL A 203 8.98 3.52 13.75
CA VAL A 203 9.94 3.35 12.63
C VAL A 203 10.74 2.05 12.77
N GLY A 204 11.10 1.66 14.00
CA GLY A 204 11.75 0.38 14.25
C GLY A 204 10.86 -0.82 13.88
N VAL A 205 9.56 -0.76 14.21
CA VAL A 205 8.58 -1.78 13.78
C VAL A 205 8.48 -1.83 12.25
N GLN A 206 8.44 -0.69 11.60
CA GLN A 206 8.38 -0.62 10.14
C GLN A 206 9.65 -1.18 9.48
N ALA A 207 10.84 -0.88 10.05
CA ALA A 207 12.10 -1.43 9.59
C ALA A 207 12.16 -2.97 9.74
N PHE A 208 11.58 -3.51 10.81
CA PHE A 208 11.44 -4.95 10.97
C PHE A 208 10.60 -5.57 9.85
N PHE A 209 9.41 -5.02 9.55
CA PHE A 209 8.58 -5.51 8.45
C PHE A 209 9.25 -5.33 7.09
N PHE A 210 10.01 -4.25 6.89
CA PHE A 210 10.82 -4.06 5.68
C PHE A 210 11.78 -5.22 5.46
N VAL A 211 12.53 -5.63 6.50
CA VAL A 211 13.45 -6.77 6.41
C VAL A 211 12.71 -8.07 6.16
N VAL A 212 11.62 -8.32 6.87
CA VAL A 212 10.79 -9.52 6.68
C VAL A 212 10.28 -9.62 5.25
N LEU A 213 9.70 -8.55 4.71
CA LEU A 213 9.18 -8.54 3.34
C LEU A 213 10.30 -8.66 2.30
N ALA A 214 11.46 -8.05 2.53
CA ALA A 214 12.62 -8.22 1.64
C ALA A 214 13.06 -9.68 1.53
N VAL A 215 13.09 -10.40 2.65
CA VAL A 215 13.38 -11.85 2.67
C VAL A 215 12.28 -12.64 1.96
N LEU A 216 11.01 -12.31 2.19
CA LEU A 216 9.88 -12.99 1.55
C LEU A 216 9.86 -12.78 0.03
N VAL A 217 10.15 -11.58 -0.46
CA VAL A 217 10.27 -11.31 -1.91
C VAL A 217 11.38 -12.17 -2.52
N GLN A 218 12.55 -12.24 -1.89
CA GLN A 218 13.66 -13.06 -2.39
C GLN A 218 13.33 -14.54 -2.40
N THR A 219 12.70 -15.04 -1.33
CA THR A 219 12.32 -16.44 -1.20
C THR A 219 11.24 -16.82 -2.21
N ALA A 220 10.21 -16.02 -2.37
CA ALA A 220 9.13 -16.25 -3.32
C ALA A 220 9.65 -16.27 -4.77
N ASN A 221 10.57 -15.39 -5.13
CA ASN A 221 11.20 -15.40 -6.45
C ASN A 221 12.02 -16.68 -6.69
N ARG A 222 12.79 -17.13 -5.71
CA ARG A 222 13.56 -18.41 -5.82
C ARG A 222 12.66 -19.63 -6.02
N VAL A 223 11.56 -19.70 -5.28
CA VAL A 223 10.57 -20.78 -5.41
C VAL A 223 9.95 -20.76 -6.80
N ASN A 224 9.59 -19.59 -7.31
CA ASN A 224 9.03 -19.45 -8.65
C ASN A 224 10.04 -19.85 -9.75
N GLU A 225 11.29 -19.46 -9.64
CA GLU A 225 12.36 -19.87 -10.56
C GLU A 225 12.59 -21.39 -10.54
N LEU A 226 12.61 -22.00 -9.37
CA LEU A 226 12.76 -23.45 -9.24
C LEU A 226 11.58 -24.18 -9.88
N PHE A 227 10.36 -23.72 -9.66
CA PHE A 227 9.15 -24.29 -10.25
C PHE A 227 9.19 -24.23 -11.79
N LEU A 228 9.58 -23.07 -12.35
CA LEU A 228 9.73 -22.89 -13.80
C LEU A 228 10.82 -23.82 -14.38
N ARG A 229 11.95 -23.99 -13.71
CA ARG A 229 13.00 -24.91 -14.14
C ARG A 229 12.53 -26.37 -14.16
N TYR A 230 11.79 -26.81 -13.15
CA TYR A 230 11.22 -28.16 -13.10
C TYR A 230 10.16 -28.38 -14.19
N SER A 231 9.29 -27.40 -14.44
CA SER A 231 8.24 -27.52 -15.46
C SER A 231 8.76 -27.47 -16.90
N LEU A 232 9.96 -26.92 -17.13
CA LEU A 232 10.62 -26.92 -18.45
C LEU A 232 11.52 -28.14 -18.67
N ALA A 233 11.82 -28.89 -17.62
CA ALA A 233 12.67 -30.11 -17.68
C ALA A 233 11.85 -31.42 -17.76
N SER A 234 10.52 -31.33 -17.56
CA SER A 234 9.53 -32.40 -17.73
C SER A 234 8.84 -32.32 -19.08
#